data_9f89e6efcd90d3207f460077cc7e609c
#
_entry.id   9f89e6efcd90d3207f460077cc7e609c
#
_cell.length_a   1.000
_cell.length_b   1.000
_cell.length_c   1.000
_cell.angle_alpha   90.00
_cell.angle_beta   90.00
_cell.angle_gamma   90.00
#
_symmetry.space_group_name_H-M   'P 1'
#
loop_
_entity.id
_entity.type
_entity.pdbx_description
1 polymer ?
#
loop_
_entity_poly.entity_id
_entity_poly.type
_entity_poly.pdbx_seq_one_letter_code
_entity_poly.pdbx_strand_id
1 'polypeptide(L)'
;MTYQNDDLRINGINELLPPVALLEKFPATEKAAETVSAARQAIHQILHGDDDRLLVVIGPCSIHDPMAAKEYASRLLPLRKALKNELEIVMRVYFEKPRTTVGWKGLINDPHMDNSFQINDGLRIARKLLLDINDTGLPAAGEFLDMITPQYLADLMSWGAIGARTTESQVHRELASGLSCPVGFKNGTDGTIKVAIDAINAASAPHCFLSVTKWGHSAIVNTSGNSDCHIILRGGKTPNYSAAHVAEVKTGLEKAGLKPQVMIDFSHANSSKQFKKQMDVGADVCAQIAGGESAIMGVMIESHLVEGNQSLESSEPLVYGKSVTDACIGWDDTDAILRQLAEAVKARRG
;
A
#
# COMPACT_ATOMS: atom_id res chain seq x y z
N MET A 1 7.75 5.31 51.31
CA MET A 1 6.73 5.42 50.23
C MET A 1 7.48 5.43 48.91
N THR A 2 7.26 4.43 48.06
CA THR A 2 7.80 4.42 46.70
C THR A 2 6.80 5.18 45.82
N TYR A 3 7.24 6.24 45.19
CA TYR A 3 6.41 6.92 44.19
C TYR A 3 6.42 6.07 42.92
N GLN A 4 5.25 5.73 42.41
CA GLN A 4 5.11 5.08 41.09
C GLN A 4 5.19 6.18 40.03
N ASN A 5 6.14 6.03 39.07
CA ASN A 5 6.38 7.01 38.02
C ASN A 5 6.21 6.41 36.60
N ASP A 6 5.86 5.13 36.52
CA ASP A 6 5.69 4.38 35.28
C ASP A 6 4.27 3.78 35.23
N ASP A 7 3.77 3.52 34.02
CA ASP A 7 2.47 2.90 33.72
C ASP A 7 1.24 3.63 34.28
N LEU A 8 1.35 4.90 34.67
CA LEU A 8 0.29 5.68 35.32
C LEU A 8 -0.99 5.85 34.47
N ARG A 9 -0.91 5.65 33.16
CA ARG A 9 -1.99 5.78 32.18
C ARG A 9 -2.28 4.51 31.40
N ILE A 10 -1.65 3.39 31.78
CA ILE A 10 -1.88 2.08 31.18
C ILE A 10 -2.91 1.36 32.04
N ASN A 11 -4.08 1.08 31.42
CA ASN A 11 -5.19 0.42 32.12
C ASN A 11 -5.13 -1.12 32.00
N GLY A 12 -4.29 -1.65 31.10
CA GLY A 12 -4.11 -3.09 30.90
C GLY A 12 -3.11 -3.39 29.79
N ILE A 13 -2.48 -4.54 29.88
CA ILE A 13 -1.55 -5.08 28.87
C ILE A 13 -2.02 -6.50 28.58
N ASN A 14 -2.30 -6.77 27.29
CA ASN A 14 -2.63 -8.10 26.80
C ASN A 14 -1.55 -8.55 25.81
N GLU A 15 -1.18 -9.81 25.86
CA GLU A 15 -0.16 -10.37 24.98
C GLU A 15 -0.69 -10.58 23.57
N LEU A 16 0.12 -10.20 22.58
CA LEU A 16 -0.07 -10.62 21.20
C LEU A 16 0.40 -12.07 21.04
N LEU A 17 -0.35 -12.84 20.26
CA LEU A 17 0.15 -14.11 19.74
C LEU A 17 1.47 -13.88 19.02
N PRO A 18 2.57 -14.56 19.35
CA PRO A 18 3.85 -14.31 18.68
C PRO A 18 3.76 -14.61 17.17
N PRO A 19 4.46 -13.86 16.32
CA PRO A 19 4.43 -14.05 14.87
C PRO A 19 4.61 -15.50 14.42
N VAL A 20 5.57 -16.23 15.01
CA VAL A 20 5.84 -17.63 14.68
C VAL A 20 4.60 -18.52 14.80
N ALA A 21 3.80 -18.36 15.85
CA ALA A 21 2.60 -19.17 16.06
C ALA A 21 1.52 -18.89 14.96
N LEU A 22 1.47 -17.65 14.47
CA LEU A 22 0.58 -17.29 13.37
C LEU A 22 1.10 -17.84 12.04
N LEU A 23 2.41 -17.79 11.81
CA LEU A 23 3.05 -18.35 10.63
C LEU A 23 2.91 -19.88 10.57
N GLU A 24 3.04 -20.57 11.70
CA GLU A 24 2.81 -22.02 11.80
C GLU A 24 1.35 -22.40 11.55
N LYS A 25 0.40 -21.60 12.04
CA LYS A 25 -1.03 -21.83 11.83
C LYS A 25 -1.47 -21.56 10.39
N PHE A 26 -0.88 -20.58 9.75
CA PHE A 26 -1.15 -20.17 8.36
C PHE A 26 0.17 -20.02 7.60
N PRO A 27 0.86 -21.13 7.30
CA PRO A 27 2.12 -21.11 6.57
C PRO A 27 1.89 -20.61 5.14
N ALA A 28 2.87 -19.92 4.58
CA ALA A 28 2.84 -19.59 3.18
C ALA A 28 2.86 -20.89 2.35
N THR A 29 1.92 -21.02 1.43
CA THR A 29 1.93 -22.13 0.47
C THR A 29 3.01 -21.87 -0.59
N GLU A 30 3.43 -22.91 -1.30
CA GLU A 30 4.38 -22.79 -2.39
C GLU A 30 3.87 -21.79 -3.45
N LYS A 31 2.59 -21.87 -3.81
CA LYS A 31 1.97 -20.97 -4.79
C LYS A 31 1.89 -19.53 -4.30
N ALA A 32 1.54 -19.29 -3.04
CA ALA A 32 1.55 -17.94 -2.47
C ALA A 32 2.96 -17.34 -2.45
N ALA A 33 3.97 -18.13 -2.05
CA ALA A 33 5.36 -17.72 -2.04
C ALA A 33 5.88 -17.41 -3.46
N GLU A 34 5.55 -18.23 -4.46
CA GLU A 34 5.86 -17.99 -5.86
C GLU A 34 5.21 -16.70 -6.36
N THR A 35 3.92 -16.48 -6.08
CA THR A 35 3.19 -15.26 -6.46
C THR A 35 3.86 -14.01 -5.92
N VAL A 36 4.21 -14.01 -4.62
CA VAL A 36 4.87 -12.88 -3.97
C VAL A 36 6.26 -12.65 -4.55
N SER A 37 7.06 -13.71 -4.70
CA SER A 37 8.43 -13.62 -5.24
C SER A 37 8.45 -13.11 -6.66
N ALA A 38 7.61 -13.65 -7.54
CA ALA A 38 7.51 -13.22 -8.94
C ALA A 38 7.07 -11.74 -9.06
N ALA A 39 6.09 -11.31 -8.24
CA ALA A 39 5.65 -9.93 -8.25
C ALA A 39 6.72 -8.96 -7.72
N ARG A 40 7.43 -9.32 -6.65
CA ARG A 40 8.57 -8.52 -6.16
C ARG A 40 9.65 -8.35 -7.23
N GLN A 41 10.00 -9.44 -7.91
CA GLN A 41 10.97 -9.40 -9.01
C GLN A 41 10.50 -8.52 -10.17
N ALA A 42 9.23 -8.64 -10.58
CA ALA A 42 8.65 -7.80 -11.63
C ALA A 42 8.68 -6.30 -11.25
N ILE A 43 8.29 -5.98 -10.02
CA ILE A 43 8.31 -4.59 -9.53
C ILE A 43 9.75 -4.07 -9.44
N HIS A 44 10.71 -4.90 -9.00
CA HIS A 44 12.12 -4.55 -9.03
C HIS A 44 12.58 -4.18 -10.45
N GLN A 45 12.27 -5.02 -11.44
CA GLN A 45 12.62 -4.77 -12.83
C GLN A 45 11.98 -3.48 -13.37
N ILE A 46 10.72 -3.21 -13.06
CA ILE A 46 10.03 -1.96 -13.41
C ILE A 46 10.75 -0.75 -12.80
N LEU A 47 11.06 -0.80 -11.51
CA LEU A 47 11.79 0.27 -10.80
C LEU A 47 13.20 0.52 -11.38
N HIS A 48 13.83 -0.52 -11.92
CA HIS A 48 15.18 -0.45 -12.46
C HIS A 48 15.21 -0.18 -13.97
N GLY A 49 14.04 -0.18 -14.64
CA GLY A 49 13.91 0.11 -16.07
C GLY A 49 14.19 -1.09 -16.97
N ASP A 50 14.26 -2.29 -16.40
CA ASP A 50 14.48 -3.56 -17.12
C ASP A 50 13.14 -4.16 -17.61
N ASP A 51 12.01 -3.66 -17.11
CA ASP A 51 10.64 -4.01 -17.50
C ASP A 51 9.87 -2.71 -17.76
N ASP A 52 9.28 -2.57 -18.92
CA ASP A 52 8.56 -1.38 -19.35
C ASP A 52 7.05 -1.41 -19.03
N ARG A 53 6.57 -2.45 -18.34
CA ARG A 53 5.21 -2.50 -17.85
C ARG A 53 4.94 -1.40 -16.82
N LEU A 54 3.68 -1.06 -16.65
CA LEU A 54 3.23 -0.13 -15.61
C LEU A 54 2.81 -0.91 -14.36
N LEU A 55 3.35 -0.58 -13.20
CA LEU A 55 2.87 -1.09 -11.90
C LEU A 55 1.51 -0.46 -11.56
N VAL A 56 0.51 -1.28 -11.29
CA VAL A 56 -0.83 -0.80 -10.89
C VAL A 56 -1.21 -1.41 -9.54
N VAL A 57 -1.21 -0.58 -8.49
CA VAL A 57 -1.70 -0.94 -7.15
C VAL A 57 -3.15 -0.49 -7.03
N ILE A 58 -4.11 -1.44 -7.13
CA ILE A 58 -5.54 -1.13 -7.20
C ILE A 58 -6.37 -2.00 -6.25
N GLY A 59 -7.32 -1.41 -5.55
CA GLY A 59 -8.24 -2.10 -4.65
C GLY A 59 -8.85 -1.19 -3.60
N PRO A 60 -9.57 -1.77 -2.62
CA PRO A 60 -10.28 -1.01 -1.59
C PRO A 60 -9.38 -0.04 -0.82
N CYS A 61 -9.95 1.10 -0.41
CA CYS A 61 -9.27 2.04 0.47
C CYS A 61 -8.81 1.36 1.77
N SER A 62 -9.69 0.52 2.35
CA SER A 62 -9.37 -0.39 3.44
C SER A 62 -10.21 -1.67 3.34
N ILE A 63 -9.68 -2.76 3.87
CA ILE A 63 -10.41 -4.02 3.97
C ILE A 63 -11.15 -4.05 5.31
N HIS A 64 -12.47 -4.15 5.27
CA HIS A 64 -13.33 -4.37 6.44
C HIS A 64 -14.09 -5.69 6.34
N ASP A 65 -14.35 -6.16 5.13
CA ASP A 65 -15.04 -7.41 4.82
C ASP A 65 -14.13 -8.33 3.99
N PRO A 66 -13.63 -9.44 4.56
CA PRO A 66 -12.81 -10.40 3.85
C PRO A 66 -13.52 -11.09 2.67
N MET A 67 -14.85 -11.25 2.73
CA MET A 67 -15.61 -11.89 1.65
C MET A 67 -15.70 -10.97 0.43
N ALA A 68 -16.00 -9.68 0.65
CA ALA A 68 -15.98 -8.68 -0.40
C ALA A 68 -14.58 -8.50 -1.00
N ALA A 69 -13.53 -8.59 -0.19
CA ALA A 69 -12.15 -8.55 -0.68
C ALA A 69 -11.80 -9.75 -1.57
N LYS A 70 -12.24 -10.96 -1.22
CA LYS A 70 -12.06 -12.16 -2.05
C LYS A 70 -12.84 -12.08 -3.36
N GLU A 71 -14.07 -11.55 -3.33
CA GLU A 71 -14.84 -11.33 -4.56
C GLU A 71 -14.13 -10.31 -5.46
N TYR A 72 -13.65 -9.19 -4.88
CA TYR A 72 -12.86 -8.21 -5.63
C TYR A 72 -11.63 -8.86 -6.28
N ALA A 73 -10.89 -9.67 -5.53
CA ALA A 73 -9.73 -10.41 -6.02
C ALA A 73 -10.12 -11.37 -7.18
N SER A 74 -11.24 -12.07 -7.06
CA SER A 74 -11.72 -13.00 -8.10
C SER A 74 -12.08 -12.29 -9.40
N ARG A 75 -12.58 -11.06 -9.34
CA ARG A 75 -12.86 -10.21 -10.50
C ARG A 75 -11.60 -9.57 -11.08
N LEU A 76 -10.61 -9.21 -10.23
CA LEU A 76 -9.37 -8.57 -10.66
C LEU A 76 -8.40 -9.55 -11.35
N LEU A 77 -8.37 -10.81 -10.91
CA LEU A 77 -7.45 -11.82 -11.45
C LEU A 77 -7.56 -12.06 -12.97
N PRO A 78 -8.76 -12.16 -13.58
CA PRO A 78 -8.90 -12.25 -15.05
C PRO A 78 -8.30 -11.03 -15.78
N LEU A 79 -8.49 -9.80 -15.25
CA LEU A 79 -7.93 -8.59 -15.82
C LEU A 79 -6.41 -8.59 -15.73
N ARG A 80 -5.83 -8.98 -14.56
CA ARG A 80 -4.38 -9.17 -14.41
C ARG A 80 -3.82 -10.11 -15.48
N LYS A 81 -4.48 -11.23 -15.73
CA LYS A 81 -4.06 -12.20 -16.76
C LYS A 81 -4.16 -11.64 -18.17
N ALA A 82 -5.24 -10.93 -18.46
CA ALA A 82 -5.50 -10.36 -19.79
C ALA A 82 -4.55 -9.21 -20.15
N LEU A 83 -4.16 -8.41 -19.16
CA LEU A 83 -3.35 -7.18 -19.34
C LEU A 83 -1.89 -7.36 -18.89
N LYS A 84 -1.43 -8.60 -18.70
CA LYS A 84 -0.11 -8.94 -18.12
C LYS A 84 1.09 -8.43 -18.92
N ASN A 85 0.89 -8.17 -20.22
CA ASN A 85 1.95 -7.70 -21.10
C ASN A 85 2.22 -6.18 -20.93
N GLU A 86 1.22 -5.45 -20.47
CA GLU A 86 1.27 -3.99 -20.30
C GLU A 86 1.33 -3.58 -18.83
N LEU A 87 0.66 -4.35 -17.94
CA LEU A 87 0.49 -3.98 -16.55
C LEU A 87 0.98 -5.08 -15.61
N GLU A 88 1.68 -4.68 -14.56
CA GLU A 88 1.86 -5.50 -13.35
C GLU A 88 0.82 -5.07 -12.31
N ILE A 89 -0.30 -5.82 -12.25
CA ILE A 89 -1.42 -5.49 -11.35
C ILE A 89 -1.22 -6.18 -10.01
N VAL A 90 -1.23 -5.40 -8.94
CA VAL A 90 -1.12 -5.81 -7.54
C VAL A 90 -2.37 -5.34 -6.80
N MET A 91 -3.04 -6.23 -6.07
CA MET A 91 -4.24 -5.86 -5.31
C MET A 91 -3.86 -5.07 -4.06
N ARG A 92 -4.48 -3.91 -3.89
CA ARG A 92 -4.40 -3.11 -2.66
C ARG A 92 -5.19 -3.80 -1.55
N VAL A 93 -4.50 -4.22 -0.48
CA VAL A 93 -5.06 -4.93 0.69
C VAL A 93 -4.61 -4.21 1.96
N TYR A 94 -5.23 -3.08 2.25
CA TYR A 94 -4.90 -2.25 3.40
C TYR A 94 -5.77 -2.62 4.59
N PHE A 95 -5.16 -3.15 5.64
CA PHE A 95 -5.83 -3.61 6.85
C PHE A 95 -5.91 -2.56 7.94
N GLU A 96 -5.10 -1.51 7.85
CA GLU A 96 -4.97 -0.48 8.85
C GLU A 96 -5.14 0.89 8.21
N LYS A 97 -5.62 1.84 9.00
CA LYS A 97 -5.84 3.23 8.54
C LYS A 97 -5.22 4.21 9.52
N PRO A 98 -4.31 5.09 9.06
CA PRO A 98 -3.79 6.17 9.89
C PRO A 98 -4.92 7.18 10.14
N ARG A 99 -5.23 7.44 11.41
CA ARG A 99 -6.27 8.39 11.80
C ARG A 99 -5.64 9.67 12.34
N THR A 100 -6.12 10.81 11.85
CA THR A 100 -5.71 12.13 12.36
C THR A 100 -6.33 12.39 13.73
N THR A 101 -7.54 11.88 13.96
CA THR A 101 -8.27 11.89 15.22
C THR A 101 -8.67 10.46 15.59
N VAL A 102 -9.70 10.27 16.40
CA VAL A 102 -10.26 8.95 16.71
C VAL A 102 -11.09 8.41 15.54
N GLY A 103 -11.30 7.11 15.51
CA GLY A 103 -12.09 6.41 14.50
C GLY A 103 -11.62 4.97 14.33
N TRP A 104 -12.34 4.17 13.55
CA TRP A 104 -11.96 2.78 13.24
C TRP A 104 -10.57 2.71 12.62
N LYS A 105 -9.67 1.97 13.26
CA LYS A 105 -8.25 1.89 12.89
C LYS A 105 -7.94 0.83 11.83
N GLY A 106 -8.94 0.05 11.43
CA GLY A 106 -8.80 -1.02 10.45
C GLY A 106 -9.03 -2.41 11.00
N LEU A 107 -9.06 -3.39 10.11
CA LEU A 107 -9.41 -4.78 10.39
C LEU A 107 -8.48 -5.45 11.40
N ILE A 108 -7.19 -5.13 11.40
CA ILE A 108 -6.26 -5.72 12.39
C ILE A 108 -6.60 -5.23 13.79
N ASN A 109 -6.85 -3.93 13.96
CA ASN A 109 -7.05 -3.35 15.27
C ASN A 109 -8.45 -3.63 15.85
N ASP A 110 -9.48 -3.64 14.99
CA ASP A 110 -10.87 -3.84 15.38
C ASP A 110 -11.63 -4.58 14.27
N PRO A 111 -11.44 -5.92 14.18
CA PRO A 111 -11.95 -6.74 13.09
C PRO A 111 -13.48 -6.82 13.04
N HIS A 112 -14.15 -6.60 14.18
CA HIS A 112 -15.59 -6.69 14.31
C HIS A 112 -16.29 -5.33 14.21
N MET A 113 -15.52 -4.23 14.15
CA MET A 113 -16.02 -2.85 14.07
C MET A 113 -16.94 -2.47 15.25
N ASP A 114 -16.70 -3.06 16.42
CA ASP A 114 -17.49 -2.93 17.64
C ASP A 114 -16.71 -2.34 18.82
N ASN A 115 -15.49 -1.87 18.58
CA ASN A 115 -14.52 -1.39 19.57
C ASN A 115 -14.09 -2.45 20.59
N SER A 116 -14.21 -3.73 20.27
CA SER A 116 -13.69 -4.83 21.10
C SER A 116 -12.18 -4.98 21.01
N PHE A 117 -11.55 -4.43 19.98
CA PHE A 117 -10.11 -4.44 19.72
C PHE A 117 -9.48 -5.84 19.80
N GLN A 118 -10.14 -6.84 19.21
CA GLN A 118 -9.69 -8.23 19.15
C GLN A 118 -8.50 -8.37 18.15
N ILE A 119 -7.36 -7.73 18.46
CA ILE A 119 -6.20 -7.60 17.54
C ILE A 119 -5.66 -8.96 17.13
N ASN A 120 -5.61 -9.93 18.05
CA ASN A 120 -5.18 -11.30 17.71
C ASN A 120 -6.05 -11.94 16.63
N ASP A 121 -7.36 -11.69 16.64
CA ASP A 121 -8.28 -12.18 15.60
C ASP A 121 -8.09 -11.39 14.31
N GLY A 122 -7.92 -10.06 14.41
CA GLY A 122 -7.60 -9.22 13.27
C GLY A 122 -6.36 -9.69 12.51
N LEU A 123 -5.28 -10.02 13.20
CA LEU A 123 -4.05 -10.57 12.61
C LEU A 123 -4.28 -11.93 11.93
N ARG A 124 -5.09 -12.83 12.55
CA ARG A 124 -5.44 -14.12 11.95
C ARG A 124 -6.24 -13.94 10.66
N ILE A 125 -7.24 -13.07 10.68
CA ILE A 125 -8.10 -12.76 9.52
C ILE A 125 -7.25 -12.15 8.40
N ALA A 126 -6.41 -11.17 8.72
CA ALA A 126 -5.55 -10.49 7.77
C ALA A 126 -4.58 -11.45 7.08
N ARG A 127 -3.86 -12.30 7.85
CA ARG A 127 -2.92 -13.27 7.29
C ARG A 127 -3.63 -14.32 6.42
N LYS A 128 -4.77 -14.84 6.91
CA LYS A 128 -5.56 -15.81 6.12
C LYS A 128 -6.04 -15.23 4.80
N LEU A 129 -6.51 -13.98 4.80
CA LEU A 129 -6.95 -13.30 3.59
C LEU A 129 -5.79 -13.09 2.60
N LEU A 130 -4.62 -12.69 3.07
CA LEU A 130 -3.44 -12.55 2.23
C LEU A 130 -3.03 -13.88 1.59
N LEU A 131 -3.05 -14.97 2.35
CA LEU A 131 -2.81 -16.31 1.80
C LEU A 131 -3.81 -16.64 0.71
N ASP A 132 -5.11 -16.48 0.98
CA ASP A 132 -6.17 -16.81 0.03
C ASP A 132 -6.02 -16.01 -1.28
N ILE A 133 -5.66 -14.73 -1.20
CA ILE A 133 -5.44 -13.88 -2.37
C ILE A 133 -4.20 -14.34 -3.15
N ASN A 134 -3.05 -14.49 -2.49
CA ASN A 134 -1.80 -14.91 -3.14
C ASN A 134 -1.89 -16.31 -3.75
N ASP A 135 -2.62 -17.24 -3.12
CA ASP A 135 -2.87 -18.60 -3.63
C ASP A 135 -3.64 -18.60 -4.97
N THR A 136 -4.41 -17.55 -5.27
CA THR A 136 -5.05 -17.41 -6.59
C THR A 136 -4.07 -17.02 -7.69
N GLY A 137 -2.87 -16.55 -7.34
CA GLY A 137 -1.90 -15.94 -8.25
C GLY A 137 -2.05 -14.42 -8.38
N LEU A 138 -2.80 -13.78 -7.47
CA LEU A 138 -2.94 -12.33 -7.39
C LEU A 138 -2.03 -11.78 -6.27
N PRO A 139 -0.99 -10.99 -6.57
CA PRO A 139 -0.12 -10.40 -5.57
C PRO A 139 -0.83 -9.31 -4.78
N ALA A 140 -0.43 -9.12 -3.52
CA ALA A 140 -1.02 -8.17 -2.59
C ALA A 140 -0.05 -7.05 -2.19
N ALA A 141 -0.60 -5.85 -2.01
CA ALA A 141 0.09 -4.64 -1.54
C ALA A 141 -0.56 -4.11 -0.26
N GLY A 142 0.25 -3.61 0.68
CA GLY A 142 -0.23 -3.06 1.95
C GLY A 142 0.41 -1.73 2.31
N GLU A 143 -0.02 -1.14 3.43
CA GLU A 143 0.62 -0.01 4.08
C GLU A 143 1.22 -0.47 5.42
N PHE A 144 2.42 -0.02 5.73
CA PHE A 144 3.07 -0.33 7.01
C PHE A 144 2.94 0.86 7.95
N LEU A 145 2.21 0.69 9.05
CA LEU A 145 1.92 1.75 10.01
C LEU A 145 2.63 1.57 11.36
N ASP A 146 3.12 0.37 11.66
CA ASP A 146 3.85 0.06 12.89
C ASP A 146 5.01 -0.90 12.63
N MET A 147 5.83 -1.14 13.67
CA MET A 147 7.04 -1.95 13.60
C MET A 147 6.80 -3.45 13.86
N ILE A 148 5.60 -3.83 14.27
CA ILE A 148 5.27 -5.19 14.76
C ILE A 148 4.50 -5.97 13.69
N THR A 149 3.45 -5.36 13.12
CA THR A 149 2.57 -5.96 12.10
C THR A 149 3.35 -6.59 10.92
N PRO A 150 4.45 -5.99 10.42
CA PRO A 150 5.25 -6.60 9.35
C PRO A 150 5.77 -7.99 9.68
N GLN A 151 6.04 -8.31 10.95
CA GLN A 151 6.51 -9.63 11.36
C GLN A 151 5.47 -10.74 11.13
N TYR A 152 4.18 -10.38 11.06
CA TYR A 152 3.07 -11.30 10.82
C TYR A 152 2.70 -11.44 9.34
N LEU A 153 2.93 -10.42 8.52
CA LEU A 153 2.31 -10.29 7.20
C LEU A 153 3.29 -10.02 6.05
N ALA A 154 4.50 -9.50 6.32
CA ALA A 154 5.37 -9.01 5.26
C ALA A 154 5.85 -10.08 4.28
N ASP A 155 5.89 -11.36 4.69
CA ASP A 155 6.20 -12.49 3.82
C ASP A 155 5.16 -12.72 2.70
N LEU A 156 3.95 -12.18 2.88
CA LEU A 156 2.83 -12.26 1.93
C LEU A 156 2.54 -10.94 1.19
N MET A 157 3.39 -9.92 1.38
CA MET A 157 3.27 -8.63 0.71
C MET A 157 4.25 -8.53 -0.46
N SER A 158 3.74 -8.19 -1.64
CA SER A 158 4.56 -7.98 -2.84
C SER A 158 5.07 -6.56 -2.97
N TRP A 159 4.37 -5.59 -2.39
CA TRP A 159 4.71 -4.18 -2.36
C TRP A 159 4.12 -3.51 -1.10
N GLY A 160 4.80 -2.49 -0.61
CA GLY A 160 4.36 -1.76 0.57
C GLY A 160 4.39 -0.24 0.42
N ALA A 161 3.51 0.48 1.12
CA ALA A 161 3.53 1.92 1.21
C ALA A 161 3.93 2.42 2.59
N ILE A 162 4.60 3.57 2.63
CA ILE A 162 4.68 4.44 3.81
C ILE A 162 3.82 5.68 3.52
N GLY A 163 2.83 5.93 4.37
CA GLY A 163 1.84 6.99 4.19
C GLY A 163 2.41 8.39 4.40
N ALA A 164 1.69 9.40 3.90
CA ALA A 164 2.14 10.81 3.99
C ALA A 164 2.35 11.32 5.42
N ARG A 165 1.65 10.75 6.42
CA ARG A 165 1.81 11.12 7.83
C ARG A 165 3.00 10.44 8.50
N THR A 166 3.55 9.39 7.90
CA THR A 166 4.63 8.57 8.45
C THR A 166 5.92 8.63 7.65
N THR A 167 5.93 9.25 6.48
CA THR A 167 7.11 9.43 5.63
C THR A 167 8.24 10.22 6.34
N GLU A 168 7.92 11.15 7.24
CA GLU A 168 8.92 11.88 8.04
C GLU A 168 9.45 11.08 9.22
N SER A 169 8.76 10.00 9.61
CA SER A 169 9.09 9.21 10.80
C SER A 169 10.35 8.40 10.59
N GLN A 170 11.35 8.57 11.46
CA GLN A 170 12.60 7.80 11.44
C GLN A 170 12.32 6.30 11.53
N VAL A 171 11.46 5.84 12.43
CA VAL A 171 11.17 4.41 12.61
C VAL A 171 10.56 3.76 11.36
N HIS A 172 9.77 4.50 10.57
CA HIS A 172 9.21 3.99 9.32
C HIS A 172 10.26 3.91 8.20
N ARG A 173 11.22 4.83 8.17
CA ARG A 173 12.37 4.78 7.24
C ARG A 173 13.30 3.61 7.57
N GLU A 174 13.58 3.40 8.86
CA GLU A 174 14.33 2.26 9.37
C GLU A 174 13.62 0.94 9.04
N LEU A 175 12.30 0.84 9.30
CA LEU A 175 11.50 -0.32 8.92
C LEU A 175 11.64 -0.62 7.41
N ALA A 176 11.43 0.38 6.56
CA ALA A 176 11.49 0.24 5.11
C ALA A 176 12.85 -0.28 4.63
N SER A 177 13.96 0.09 5.31
CA SER A 177 15.31 -0.38 4.99
C SER A 177 15.49 -1.90 5.13
N GLY A 178 14.61 -2.55 5.90
CA GLY A 178 14.66 -3.99 6.17
C GLY A 178 13.54 -4.79 5.52
N LEU A 179 12.58 -4.15 4.85
CA LEU A 179 11.50 -4.86 4.18
C LEU A 179 12.01 -5.57 2.93
N SER A 180 11.53 -6.80 2.73
CA SER A 180 11.90 -7.64 1.57
C SER A 180 11.06 -7.35 0.32
N CYS A 181 10.25 -6.31 0.33
CA CYS A 181 9.45 -5.86 -0.81
C CYS A 181 9.83 -4.43 -1.20
N PRO A 182 9.55 -4.01 -2.45
CA PRO A 182 9.62 -2.61 -2.85
C PRO A 182 8.69 -1.74 -2.00
N VAL A 183 9.11 -0.51 -1.70
CA VAL A 183 8.40 0.42 -0.82
C VAL A 183 8.23 1.79 -1.46
N GLY A 184 6.97 2.24 -1.54
CA GLY A 184 6.64 3.59 -1.98
C GLY A 184 6.44 4.55 -0.80
N PHE A 185 7.14 5.70 -0.83
CA PHE A 185 6.99 6.78 0.14
C PHE A 185 6.10 7.88 -0.42
N LYS A 186 4.96 8.16 0.23
CA LYS A 186 4.09 9.27 -0.16
C LYS A 186 4.74 10.61 0.18
N ASN A 187 4.59 11.61 -0.68
CA ASN A 187 4.93 12.99 -0.35
C ASN A 187 4.12 13.49 0.85
N GLY A 188 4.60 14.52 1.53
CA GLY A 188 3.95 15.12 2.70
C GLY A 188 2.49 15.52 2.43
N THR A 189 1.70 15.62 3.50
CA THR A 189 0.27 16.00 3.40
C THR A 189 0.07 17.41 2.84
N ASP A 190 1.06 18.27 2.97
CA ASP A 190 1.11 19.63 2.41
C ASP A 190 1.52 19.69 0.94
N GLY A 191 2.01 18.56 0.39
CA GLY A 191 2.55 18.44 -0.96
C GLY A 191 4.07 18.40 -1.03
N THR A 192 4.79 18.53 0.08
CA THR A 192 6.26 18.57 0.12
C THR A 192 6.85 17.24 -0.38
N ILE A 193 7.63 17.32 -1.46
CA ILE A 193 8.29 16.17 -2.12
C ILE A 193 9.58 15.81 -1.41
N LYS A 194 10.29 16.80 -0.87
CA LYS A 194 11.58 16.62 -0.22
C LYS A 194 11.55 15.55 0.88
N VAL A 195 10.49 15.48 1.67
CA VAL A 195 10.38 14.49 2.75
C VAL A 195 10.38 13.04 2.24
N ALA A 196 9.82 12.79 1.06
CA ALA A 196 9.83 11.47 0.44
C ALA A 196 11.20 11.15 -0.18
N ILE A 197 11.87 12.12 -0.80
CA ILE A 197 13.24 11.98 -1.31
C ILE A 197 14.20 11.65 -0.15
N ASP A 198 14.12 12.39 0.96
CA ASP A 198 14.93 12.13 2.16
C ASP A 198 14.63 10.74 2.74
N ALA A 199 13.36 10.30 2.71
CA ALA A 199 12.95 8.99 3.19
C ALA A 199 13.51 7.85 2.34
N ILE A 200 13.49 7.99 1.01
CA ILE A 200 14.08 7.02 0.07
C ILE A 200 15.59 6.88 0.33
N ASN A 201 16.30 8.01 0.44
CA ASN A 201 17.74 8.00 0.73
C ASN A 201 18.03 7.32 2.08
N ALA A 202 17.25 7.64 3.13
CA ALA A 202 17.40 7.01 4.43
C ALA A 202 17.14 5.50 4.36
N ALA A 203 16.02 5.08 3.76
CA ALA A 203 15.66 3.67 3.66
C ALA A 203 16.61 2.85 2.79
N SER A 204 17.31 3.47 1.86
CA SER A 204 18.33 2.81 1.03
C SER A 204 19.64 2.53 1.77
N ALA A 205 19.84 3.12 2.94
CA ALA A 205 21.02 2.90 3.77
C ALA A 205 20.80 1.78 4.81
N PRO A 206 21.88 1.14 5.30
CA PRO A 206 21.82 0.22 6.44
C PRO A 206 21.40 0.94 7.72
N HIS A 207 20.60 0.27 8.57
CA HIS A 207 20.17 0.78 9.87
C HIS A 207 20.32 -0.28 10.97
N CYS A 208 20.36 0.22 12.21
CA CYS A 208 20.31 -0.58 13.43
C CYS A 208 19.28 0.02 14.37
N PHE A 209 18.20 -0.70 14.70
CA PHE A 209 17.07 -0.18 15.45
C PHE A 209 16.36 -1.23 16.29
N LEU A 210 15.43 -0.78 17.14
CA LEU A 210 14.64 -1.64 18.01
C LEU A 210 13.41 -2.17 17.29
N SER A 211 13.18 -3.49 17.33
CA SER A 211 11.98 -4.12 16.80
C SER A 211 11.71 -5.44 17.55
N VAL A 212 10.96 -6.36 16.96
CA VAL A 212 10.64 -7.66 17.53
C VAL A 212 11.05 -8.79 16.59
N THR A 213 11.41 -9.93 17.17
CA THR A 213 11.68 -11.18 16.44
C THR A 213 10.38 -11.88 16.01
N LYS A 214 10.48 -12.94 15.19
CA LYS A 214 9.34 -13.85 14.91
C LYS A 214 8.81 -14.55 16.17
N TRP A 215 9.59 -14.63 17.23
CA TRP A 215 9.19 -15.17 18.54
C TRP A 215 8.51 -14.13 19.45
N GLY A 216 8.33 -12.89 18.98
CA GLY A 216 7.72 -11.81 19.75
C GLY A 216 8.64 -11.16 20.78
N HIS A 217 9.92 -11.49 20.79
CA HIS A 217 10.88 -10.89 21.72
C HIS A 217 11.42 -9.58 21.17
N SER A 218 11.58 -8.57 22.02
CA SER A 218 12.30 -7.34 21.69
C SER A 218 13.70 -7.65 21.19
N ALA A 219 14.14 -6.98 20.14
CA ALA A 219 15.41 -7.26 19.48
C ALA A 219 16.05 -5.99 18.91
N ILE A 220 17.36 -6.06 18.72
CA ILE A 220 18.13 -5.12 17.90
C ILE A 220 18.17 -5.70 16.48
N VAL A 221 17.65 -4.98 15.53
CA VAL A 221 17.58 -5.38 14.12
C VAL A 221 18.60 -4.59 13.32
N ASN A 222 19.40 -5.28 12.52
CA ASN A 222 20.33 -4.69 11.57
C ASN A 222 19.84 -4.96 10.15
N THR A 223 19.81 -3.93 9.30
CA THR A 223 19.35 -4.00 7.92
C THR A 223 20.48 -3.66 6.95
N SER A 224 20.33 -4.05 5.69
CA SER A 224 21.28 -3.73 4.61
C SER A 224 20.89 -2.49 3.81
N GLY A 225 19.70 -1.94 4.03
CA GLY A 225 19.08 -0.96 3.16
C GLY A 225 18.19 -1.60 2.08
N ASN A 226 17.23 -0.84 1.57
CA ASN A 226 16.29 -1.25 0.54
C ASN A 226 16.42 -0.35 -0.70
N SER A 227 17.05 -0.86 -1.74
CA SER A 227 17.26 -0.14 -3.01
C SER A 227 15.99 0.00 -3.86
N ASP A 228 14.90 -0.67 -3.50
CA ASP A 228 13.62 -0.68 -4.23
C ASP A 228 12.61 0.30 -3.62
N CYS A 229 13.12 1.42 -3.10
CA CYS A 229 12.28 2.52 -2.61
C CYS A 229 12.01 3.55 -3.71
N HIS A 230 10.78 4.08 -3.75
CA HIS A 230 10.37 5.08 -4.74
C HIS A 230 9.39 6.10 -4.14
N ILE A 231 9.14 7.20 -4.86
CA ILE A 231 8.18 8.23 -4.47
C ILE A 231 6.76 7.93 -4.95
N ILE A 232 5.75 8.33 -4.14
CA ILE A 232 4.34 8.34 -4.54
C ILE A 232 3.82 9.78 -4.45
N LEU A 233 3.32 10.31 -5.57
CA LEU A 233 2.65 11.59 -5.64
C LEU A 233 1.17 11.43 -5.28
N ARG A 234 0.75 11.99 -4.15
CA ARG A 234 -0.63 11.90 -3.64
C ARG A 234 -1.37 13.25 -3.58
N GLY A 235 -0.73 14.31 -4.14
CA GLY A 235 -1.19 15.67 -3.98
C GLY A 235 -0.85 16.27 -2.60
N GLY A 236 -1.25 17.49 -2.41
CA GLY A 236 -1.06 18.26 -1.17
C GLY A 236 -2.17 19.29 -1.03
N LYS A 237 -1.83 20.56 -0.95
CA LYS A 237 -2.81 21.67 -1.05
C LYS A 237 -3.48 21.70 -2.42
N THR A 238 -2.76 21.27 -3.45
CA THR A 238 -3.21 21.11 -4.83
C THR A 238 -2.83 19.74 -5.35
N PRO A 239 -3.47 19.23 -6.42
CA PRO A 239 -3.02 18.04 -7.14
C PRO A 239 -1.57 18.19 -7.65
N ASN A 240 -0.82 17.07 -7.74
CA ASN A 240 0.58 17.06 -8.19
C ASN A 240 0.91 15.95 -9.21
N TYR A 241 -0.05 15.61 -10.08
CA TYR A 241 0.08 14.56 -11.08
C TYR A 241 0.37 15.05 -12.50
N SER A 242 0.29 16.36 -12.77
CA SER A 242 0.51 16.89 -14.13
C SER A 242 1.94 16.67 -14.62
N ALA A 243 2.15 16.72 -15.94
CA ALA A 243 3.47 16.57 -16.55
C ALA A 243 4.53 17.53 -15.97
N ALA A 244 4.13 18.77 -15.62
CA ALA A 244 5.03 19.73 -14.97
C ALA A 244 5.48 19.25 -13.59
N HIS A 245 4.57 18.70 -12.77
CA HIS A 245 4.92 18.15 -11.46
C HIS A 245 5.79 16.90 -11.59
N VAL A 246 5.49 16.02 -12.55
CA VAL A 246 6.35 14.83 -12.82
C VAL A 246 7.76 15.27 -13.20
N ALA A 247 7.92 16.26 -14.08
CA ALA A 247 9.22 16.80 -14.46
C ALA A 247 9.99 17.43 -13.28
N GLU A 248 9.30 18.15 -12.39
CA GLU A 248 9.90 18.70 -11.17
C GLU A 248 10.43 17.60 -10.25
N VAL A 249 9.62 16.55 -10.03
CA VAL A 249 10.00 15.42 -9.19
C VAL A 249 11.17 14.64 -9.78
N LYS A 250 11.17 14.40 -11.09
CA LYS A 250 12.33 13.79 -11.81
C LYS A 250 13.60 14.55 -11.50
N THR A 251 13.57 15.86 -11.70
CA THR A 251 14.73 16.74 -11.42
C THR A 251 15.17 16.66 -9.96
N GLY A 252 14.22 16.59 -9.02
CA GLY A 252 14.51 16.45 -7.59
C GLY A 252 15.17 15.12 -7.25
N LEU A 253 14.69 14.03 -7.81
CA LEU A 253 15.25 12.67 -7.64
C LEU A 253 16.66 12.58 -8.24
N GLU A 254 16.86 13.06 -9.45
CA GLU A 254 18.17 13.09 -10.14
C GLU A 254 19.22 13.89 -9.35
N LYS A 255 18.86 15.07 -8.82
CA LYS A 255 19.73 15.87 -7.95
C LYS A 255 20.10 15.15 -6.66
N ALA A 256 19.23 14.27 -6.17
CA ALA A 256 19.49 13.45 -4.99
C ALA A 256 20.25 12.14 -5.31
N GLY A 257 20.61 11.89 -6.58
CA GLY A 257 21.26 10.67 -7.02
C GLY A 257 20.33 9.44 -7.06
N LEU A 258 19.02 9.68 -7.07
CA LEU A 258 18.00 8.64 -7.13
C LEU A 258 17.48 8.44 -8.55
N LYS A 259 16.93 7.26 -8.83
CA LYS A 259 16.27 6.98 -10.10
C LYS A 259 14.99 7.85 -10.22
N PRO A 260 14.74 8.46 -11.40
CA PRO A 260 13.60 9.34 -11.61
C PRO A 260 12.30 8.55 -11.84
N GLN A 261 11.97 7.63 -10.92
CA GLN A 261 10.80 6.76 -11.01
C GLN A 261 9.71 7.24 -10.05
N VAL A 262 8.51 7.43 -10.56
CA VAL A 262 7.40 8.06 -9.87
C VAL A 262 6.16 7.16 -9.94
N MET A 263 5.49 6.97 -8.79
CA MET A 263 4.13 6.44 -8.76
C MET A 263 3.14 7.59 -8.54
N ILE A 264 1.99 7.58 -9.22
CA ILE A 264 0.93 8.57 -9.05
C ILE A 264 -0.27 7.92 -8.37
N ASP A 265 -0.64 8.44 -7.21
CA ASP A 265 -1.87 8.09 -6.50
C ASP A 265 -3.03 8.90 -7.07
N PHE A 266 -4.01 8.26 -7.69
CA PHE A 266 -5.16 8.91 -8.32
C PHE A 266 -6.16 9.44 -7.31
N SER A 267 -6.14 8.91 -6.09
CA SER A 267 -7.02 9.28 -4.99
C SER A 267 -6.48 10.48 -4.19
N HIS A 268 -6.96 10.65 -2.97
CA HIS A 268 -6.51 11.63 -1.99
C HIS A 268 -6.62 13.08 -2.51
N ALA A 269 -5.55 13.87 -2.40
CA ALA A 269 -5.59 15.26 -2.85
C ALA A 269 -5.51 15.41 -4.38
N ASN A 270 -4.99 14.42 -5.09
CA ASN A 270 -4.99 14.44 -6.56
C ASN A 270 -6.41 14.42 -7.14
N SER A 271 -7.34 13.71 -6.53
CA SER A 271 -8.77 13.74 -6.88
C SER A 271 -9.59 14.74 -6.06
N SER A 272 -8.94 15.59 -5.24
CA SER A 272 -9.61 16.47 -4.27
C SER A 272 -10.61 15.72 -3.38
N LYS A 273 -10.31 14.46 -3.04
CA LYS A 273 -11.16 13.51 -2.30
C LYS A 273 -12.52 13.21 -2.96
N GLN A 274 -12.68 13.49 -4.24
CA GLN A 274 -13.84 13.15 -5.05
C GLN A 274 -13.51 11.90 -5.86
N PHE A 275 -14.03 10.75 -5.45
CA PHE A 275 -13.59 9.47 -5.99
C PHE A 275 -13.74 9.34 -7.51
N LYS A 276 -14.78 9.93 -8.12
CA LYS A 276 -14.96 9.94 -9.58
C LYS A 276 -13.85 10.68 -10.32
N LYS A 277 -13.23 11.69 -9.70
CA LYS A 277 -12.10 12.41 -10.28
C LYS A 277 -10.84 11.56 -10.42
N GLN A 278 -10.78 10.38 -9.80
CA GLN A 278 -9.72 9.41 -10.10
C GLN A 278 -9.70 9.05 -11.61
N MET A 279 -10.85 9.06 -12.28
CA MET A 279 -10.94 8.84 -13.72
C MET A 279 -10.33 9.98 -14.53
N ASP A 280 -10.52 11.24 -14.11
CA ASP A 280 -9.91 12.41 -14.75
C ASP A 280 -8.39 12.40 -14.57
N VAL A 281 -7.91 12.11 -13.35
CA VAL A 281 -6.48 11.93 -13.07
C VAL A 281 -5.90 10.80 -13.94
N GLY A 282 -6.63 9.70 -14.05
CA GLY A 282 -6.25 8.56 -14.88
C GLY A 282 -6.14 8.93 -16.36
N ALA A 283 -7.07 9.71 -16.88
CA ALA A 283 -7.04 10.16 -18.28
C ALA A 283 -5.81 11.03 -18.57
N ASP A 284 -5.46 11.98 -17.69
CA ASP A 284 -4.27 12.81 -17.81
C ASP A 284 -2.99 11.95 -17.76
N VAL A 285 -2.88 11.05 -16.77
CA VAL A 285 -1.71 10.15 -16.62
C VAL A 285 -1.58 9.22 -17.82
N CYS A 286 -2.69 8.67 -18.34
CA CYS A 286 -2.68 7.88 -19.58
C CYS A 286 -2.14 8.67 -20.77
N ALA A 287 -2.53 9.94 -20.91
CA ALA A 287 -2.02 10.82 -21.97
C ALA A 287 -0.51 11.07 -21.83
N GLN A 288 0.00 11.28 -20.61
CA GLN A 288 1.42 11.44 -20.35
C GLN A 288 2.21 10.16 -20.73
N ILE A 289 1.72 8.98 -20.29
CA ILE A 289 2.35 7.68 -20.61
C ILE A 289 2.36 7.45 -22.13
N ALA A 290 1.21 7.63 -22.79
CA ALA A 290 1.09 7.47 -24.25
C ALA A 290 1.96 8.46 -25.03
N GLY A 291 2.22 9.65 -24.45
CA GLY A 291 3.13 10.66 -24.98
C GLY A 291 4.61 10.38 -24.75
N GLY A 292 4.96 9.22 -24.15
CA GLY A 292 6.34 8.77 -23.97
C GLY A 292 6.94 9.03 -22.58
N GLU A 293 6.15 9.49 -21.57
CA GLU A 293 6.69 9.66 -20.21
C GLU A 293 6.97 8.31 -19.58
N SER A 294 8.24 7.99 -19.43
CA SER A 294 8.74 6.72 -18.88
C SER A 294 9.01 6.76 -17.36
N ALA A 295 9.07 7.96 -16.78
CA ALA A 295 9.31 8.10 -15.34
C ALA A 295 8.06 7.72 -14.52
N ILE A 296 6.87 7.74 -15.12
CA ILE A 296 5.67 7.22 -14.46
C ILE A 296 5.73 5.68 -14.52
N MET A 297 6.33 5.09 -13.49
CA MET A 297 6.53 3.64 -13.40
C MET A 297 5.32 2.92 -12.80
N GLY A 298 4.42 3.64 -12.15
CA GLY A 298 3.24 3.04 -11.52
C GLY A 298 2.16 4.03 -11.13
N VAL A 299 1.01 3.45 -10.81
CA VAL A 299 -0.18 4.18 -10.35
C VAL A 299 -0.84 3.47 -9.16
N MET A 300 -1.52 4.24 -8.31
CA MET A 300 -2.32 3.73 -7.20
C MET A 300 -3.77 4.20 -7.33
N ILE A 301 -4.72 3.29 -7.15
CA ILE A 301 -6.15 3.56 -7.39
C ILE A 301 -6.98 2.98 -6.24
N GLU A 302 -7.87 3.79 -5.67
CA GLU A 302 -8.85 3.33 -4.68
C GLU A 302 -10.15 2.90 -5.37
N SER A 303 -10.41 1.59 -5.35
CA SER A 303 -11.48 0.92 -6.07
C SER A 303 -12.13 -0.15 -5.20
N HIS A 304 -13.46 -0.33 -5.33
CA HIS A 304 -14.17 -1.43 -4.67
C HIS A 304 -15.27 -1.99 -5.60
N LEU A 305 -16.02 -3.01 -5.13
CA LEU A 305 -17.14 -3.59 -5.89
C LEU A 305 -18.25 -2.57 -6.15
N VAL A 306 -18.55 -1.73 -5.15
CA VAL A 306 -19.56 -0.67 -5.19
C VAL A 306 -18.87 0.67 -4.95
N GLU A 307 -19.23 1.67 -5.75
CA GLU A 307 -18.64 3.00 -5.67
C GLU A 307 -19.04 3.79 -4.42
N GLY A 308 -18.23 4.79 -4.06
CA GLY A 308 -18.44 5.69 -2.94
C GLY A 308 -17.97 5.11 -1.62
N ASN A 309 -18.54 5.61 -0.55
CA ASN A 309 -18.31 5.14 0.82
C ASN A 309 -19.61 5.16 1.64
N GLN A 310 -19.52 4.60 2.84
CA GLN A 310 -20.60 4.53 3.82
C GLN A 310 -20.04 4.75 5.24
N SER A 311 -20.89 5.18 6.17
CA SER A 311 -20.50 5.43 7.55
C SER A 311 -20.75 4.20 8.42
N LEU A 312 -19.80 3.90 9.32
CA LEU A 312 -19.98 2.91 10.38
C LEU A 312 -20.93 3.39 11.50
N GLU A 313 -21.21 4.69 11.57
CA GLU A 313 -22.12 5.29 12.56
C GLU A 313 -23.58 5.30 12.08
N SER A 314 -23.84 4.86 10.84
CA SER A 314 -25.20 4.75 10.30
C SER A 314 -25.95 3.61 10.97
N SER A 315 -27.26 3.82 11.22
CA SER A 315 -28.18 2.76 11.65
C SER A 315 -28.58 1.79 10.54
N GLU A 316 -28.28 2.16 9.29
CA GLU A 316 -28.59 1.31 8.13
C GLU A 316 -27.56 0.17 8.01
N PRO A 317 -27.97 -1.03 7.57
CA PRO A 317 -27.07 -2.12 7.29
C PRO A 317 -26.00 -1.72 6.26
N LEU A 318 -24.76 -2.19 6.47
CA LEU A 318 -23.68 -1.92 5.53
C LEU A 318 -23.97 -2.53 4.16
N VAL A 319 -23.76 -1.74 3.13
CA VAL A 319 -23.82 -2.21 1.74
C VAL A 319 -22.57 -3.05 1.45
N TYR A 320 -22.78 -4.29 1.05
CA TYR A 320 -21.71 -5.22 0.69
C TYR A 320 -20.81 -4.65 -0.42
N GLY A 321 -19.50 -4.75 -0.24
CA GLY A 321 -18.53 -4.30 -1.24
C GLY A 321 -18.39 -2.78 -1.40
N LYS A 322 -18.91 -1.98 -0.43
CA LYS A 322 -18.77 -0.53 -0.39
C LYS A 322 -17.83 -0.10 0.73
N SER A 323 -16.93 0.83 0.46
CA SER A 323 -15.91 1.29 1.42
C SER A 323 -16.52 1.89 2.70
N VAL A 324 -15.92 1.60 3.86
CA VAL A 324 -16.23 2.23 5.15
C VAL A 324 -15.23 3.32 5.54
N THR A 325 -14.29 3.63 4.65
CA THR A 325 -13.28 4.69 4.82
C THR A 325 -13.39 5.69 3.66
N ASP A 326 -12.32 5.98 2.93
CA ASP A 326 -12.40 6.91 1.80
C ASP A 326 -13.20 6.30 0.64
N ALA A 327 -13.91 7.15 -0.10
CA ALA A 327 -14.75 6.74 -1.22
C ALA A 327 -13.91 6.19 -2.38
N CYS A 328 -14.33 5.07 -2.94
CA CYS A 328 -13.68 4.33 -4.03
C CYS A 328 -14.46 4.46 -5.34
N ILE A 329 -13.78 4.30 -6.48
CA ILE A 329 -14.48 4.02 -7.75
C ILE A 329 -15.11 2.62 -7.70
N GLY A 330 -16.15 2.40 -8.51
CA GLY A 330 -16.82 1.11 -8.62
C GLY A 330 -16.13 0.15 -9.59
N TRP A 331 -16.72 -1.04 -9.75
CA TRP A 331 -16.12 -2.09 -10.57
C TRP A 331 -16.05 -1.73 -12.06
N ASP A 332 -17.08 -1.08 -12.62
CA ASP A 332 -17.10 -0.70 -14.04
C ASP A 332 -15.99 0.32 -14.37
N ASP A 333 -15.78 1.32 -13.50
CA ASP A 333 -14.67 2.27 -13.63
C ASP A 333 -13.32 1.56 -13.48
N THR A 334 -13.26 0.51 -12.64
CA THR A 334 -12.03 -0.30 -12.44
C THR A 334 -11.62 -1.01 -13.72
N ASP A 335 -12.53 -1.71 -14.38
CA ASP A 335 -12.25 -2.36 -15.67
C ASP A 335 -11.86 -1.33 -16.73
N ALA A 336 -12.60 -0.22 -16.80
CA ALA A 336 -12.36 0.83 -17.78
C ALA A 336 -10.96 1.45 -17.62
N ILE A 337 -10.56 1.85 -16.39
CA ILE A 337 -9.27 2.49 -16.17
C ILE A 337 -8.08 1.53 -16.39
N LEU A 338 -8.20 0.26 -16.02
CA LEU A 338 -7.16 -0.72 -16.28
C LEU A 338 -6.92 -0.93 -17.78
N ARG A 339 -7.97 -0.96 -18.58
CA ARG A 339 -7.84 -1.05 -20.06
C ARG A 339 -7.23 0.21 -20.64
N GLN A 340 -7.63 1.40 -20.18
CA GLN A 340 -7.05 2.68 -20.62
C GLN A 340 -5.55 2.76 -20.31
N LEU A 341 -5.12 2.32 -19.12
CA LEU A 341 -3.71 2.27 -18.75
C LEU A 341 -2.93 1.30 -19.65
N ALA A 342 -3.48 0.13 -19.94
CA ALA A 342 -2.85 -0.83 -20.84
C ALA A 342 -2.70 -0.28 -22.28
N GLU A 343 -3.74 0.39 -22.82
CA GLU A 343 -3.64 1.06 -24.12
C GLU A 343 -2.60 2.19 -24.12
N ALA A 344 -2.50 2.95 -23.03
CA ALA A 344 -1.46 3.99 -22.90
C ALA A 344 -0.04 3.39 -22.91
N VAL A 345 0.19 2.25 -22.26
CA VAL A 345 1.48 1.54 -22.31
C VAL A 345 1.78 1.01 -23.71
N LYS A 346 0.78 0.45 -24.42
CA LYS A 346 0.92 0.04 -25.83
C LYS A 346 1.31 1.23 -26.71
N ALA A 347 0.63 2.37 -26.56
CA ALA A 347 0.91 3.57 -27.33
C ALA A 347 2.33 4.12 -27.06
N ARG A 348 2.83 4.00 -25.82
CA ARG A 348 4.21 4.36 -25.47
C ARG A 348 5.26 3.51 -26.19
N ARG A 349 4.91 2.25 -26.48
CA ARG A 349 5.81 1.30 -27.20
C ARG A 349 5.86 1.52 -28.69
N GLY A 350 4.91 2.24 -29.28
CA GLY A 350 4.78 2.53 -30.71
C GLY A 350 3.87 1.54 -31.37
#